data_348a3ed916f3ccb433bc3326f2b934e8
#
_entry.id   348a3ed916f3ccb433bc3326f2b934e8
#
_cell.length_a   1.000
_cell.length_b   1.000
_cell.length_c   1.000
_cell.angle_alpha   90.00
_cell.angle_beta   90.00
_cell.angle_gamma   90.00
#
_symmetry.space_group_name_H-M   'P 1'
#
loop_
_entity.id
_entity.type
_entity.pdbx_description
1 polymer ?
#
loop_
_entity_poly.entity_id
_entity_poly.type
_entity_poly.pdbx_seq_one_letter_code
_entity_poly.pdbx_strand_id
1 'polypeptide(L)'
;VYTQLMAFFTQGVLHKIRKEVFAHMQKLPIRYFDTHPHGDIMSHYTNDIDAMRQMISQSFPQLLISIVTIITIIAIMFYYSIPMALVILIGAAISIEITRKLGGLSAKYFILQQKATGKTEGVIEEMVNGQKVIKVFNHQAEAEEAFNRANDELFEASNTANRYSNILMPVLNNVNYLIYVFVAVAGGIFIQEKFANFSISGLPFSIAVVVPFLGMSRQFAGMIQQISPQINSIVMGLAGAERVFELLDQEPEVDDGIVTLVNATEKDGELKETNEQTEIWAWK
;
A
#
# COMPACT_ATOMS: atom_id res chain seq x y z
N VAL A 1 10.58 8.90 20.47
CA VAL A 1 11.53 9.76 19.74
C VAL A 1 11.54 9.42 18.25
N TYR A 2 11.85 8.15 17.87
CA TYR A 2 11.91 7.71 16.45
C TYR A 2 10.62 8.04 15.69
N THR A 3 9.44 7.65 16.18
CA THR A 3 8.14 7.89 15.52
C THR A 3 7.86 9.37 15.29
N GLN A 4 8.23 10.23 16.25
CA GLN A 4 8.07 11.68 16.13
C GLN A 4 9.01 12.26 15.07
N LEU A 5 10.28 11.82 15.04
CA LEU A 5 11.24 12.24 14.02
C LEU A 5 10.79 11.85 12.63
N MET A 6 10.31 10.60 12.44
CA MET A 6 9.78 10.13 11.17
C MET A 6 8.52 10.88 10.74
N ALA A 7 7.63 11.21 11.67
CA ALA A 7 6.46 12.01 11.37
C ALA A 7 6.85 13.43 10.90
N PHE A 8 7.75 14.09 11.61
CA PHE A 8 8.25 15.42 11.23
C PHE A 8 8.94 15.41 9.86
N PHE A 9 9.85 14.46 9.64
CA PHE A 9 10.54 14.30 8.35
C PHE A 9 9.56 14.05 7.21
N THR A 10 8.65 13.09 7.38
CA THR A 10 7.67 12.74 6.35
C THR A 10 6.76 13.91 6.02
N GLN A 11 6.22 14.61 7.02
CA GLN A 11 5.35 15.76 6.78
C GLN A 11 6.10 16.90 6.09
N GLY A 12 7.39 17.12 6.41
CA GLY A 12 8.23 18.09 5.72
C GLY A 12 8.43 17.77 4.24
N VAL A 13 8.74 16.51 3.91
CA VAL A 13 8.88 16.04 2.53
C VAL A 13 7.57 16.20 1.76
N LEU A 14 6.46 15.73 2.32
CA LEU A 14 5.16 15.79 1.65
C LEU A 14 4.65 17.23 1.49
N HIS A 15 4.92 18.10 2.45
CA HIS A 15 4.61 19.54 2.30
C HIS A 15 5.33 20.12 1.08
N LYS A 16 6.61 19.81 0.91
CA LYS A 16 7.40 20.27 -0.23
C LYS A 16 6.85 19.72 -1.54
N ILE A 17 6.58 18.42 -1.61
CA ILE A 17 6.00 17.76 -2.80
C ILE A 17 4.66 18.40 -3.17
N ARG A 18 3.72 18.56 -2.22
CA ARG A 18 2.42 19.19 -2.50
C ARG A 18 2.57 20.61 -3.05
N LYS A 19 3.51 21.38 -2.50
CA LYS A 19 3.78 22.74 -2.97
C LYS A 19 4.33 22.74 -4.39
N GLU A 20 5.25 21.85 -4.71
CA GLU A 20 5.85 21.70 -6.04
C GLU A 20 4.81 21.23 -7.06
N VAL A 21 4.04 20.19 -6.73
CA VAL A 21 2.95 19.67 -7.59
C VAL A 21 1.93 20.77 -7.88
N PHE A 22 1.49 21.51 -6.84
CA PHE A 22 0.53 22.59 -7.04
C PHE A 22 1.09 23.72 -7.91
N ALA A 23 2.33 24.14 -7.66
CA ALA A 23 2.98 25.19 -8.42
C ALA A 23 3.22 24.79 -9.90
N HIS A 24 3.53 23.50 -10.14
CA HIS A 24 3.69 22.96 -11.48
C HIS A 24 2.35 22.86 -12.22
N MET A 25 1.33 22.35 -11.55
CA MET A 25 -0.02 22.24 -12.10
C MET A 25 -0.58 23.58 -12.59
N GLN A 26 -0.25 24.70 -11.90
CA GLN A 26 -0.66 26.03 -12.36
C GLN A 26 0.00 26.47 -13.67
N LYS A 27 1.04 25.77 -14.10
CA LYS A 27 1.77 26.07 -15.34
C LYS A 27 1.40 25.13 -16.49
N LEU A 28 0.55 24.13 -16.25
CA LEU A 28 0.13 23.19 -17.27
C LEU A 28 -0.87 23.83 -18.25
N PRO A 29 -0.82 23.42 -19.54
CA PRO A 29 -1.76 23.92 -20.55
C PRO A 29 -3.20 23.48 -20.24
N ILE A 30 -4.18 24.28 -20.65
CA ILE A 30 -5.62 24.00 -20.47
C ILE A 30 -5.98 22.61 -21.03
N ARG A 31 -5.35 22.22 -22.15
CA ARG A 31 -5.52 20.90 -22.75
C ARG A 31 -5.32 19.76 -21.78
N TYR A 32 -4.40 19.89 -20.80
CA TYR A 32 -4.17 18.87 -19.79
C TYR A 32 -5.43 18.64 -18.96
N PHE A 33 -6.09 19.71 -18.52
CA PHE A 33 -7.32 19.64 -17.72
C PHE A 33 -8.53 19.15 -18.50
N ASP A 34 -8.58 19.40 -19.81
CA ASP A 34 -9.64 18.92 -20.69
C ASP A 34 -9.53 17.43 -21.01
N THR A 35 -8.30 16.89 -20.99
CA THR A 35 -8.04 15.48 -21.33
C THR A 35 -7.96 14.54 -20.12
N HIS A 36 -7.82 15.08 -18.90
CA HIS A 36 -7.73 14.30 -17.66
C HIS A 36 -8.94 14.57 -16.77
N PRO A 37 -9.61 13.50 -16.27
CA PRO A 37 -10.72 13.64 -15.33
C PRO A 37 -10.27 14.39 -14.06
N HIS A 38 -11.11 15.30 -13.58
CA HIS A 38 -10.82 16.06 -12.34
C HIS A 38 -10.56 15.16 -11.13
N GLY A 39 -11.22 13.98 -11.08
CA GLY A 39 -11.01 12.98 -10.05
C GLY A 39 -9.60 12.41 -10.03
N ASP A 40 -9.01 12.18 -11.22
CA ASP A 40 -7.64 11.67 -11.33
C ASP A 40 -6.63 12.72 -10.87
N ILE A 41 -6.83 13.99 -11.28
CA ILE A 41 -5.99 15.10 -10.83
C ILE A 41 -6.05 15.25 -9.31
N MET A 42 -7.24 15.17 -8.71
CA MET A 42 -7.41 15.20 -7.25
C MET A 42 -6.78 14.00 -6.56
N SER A 43 -6.76 12.83 -7.21
CA SER A 43 -6.15 11.61 -6.66
C SER A 43 -4.65 11.78 -6.41
N HIS A 44 -3.94 12.56 -7.21
CA HIS A 44 -2.52 12.87 -6.98
C HIS A 44 -2.29 13.58 -5.64
N TYR A 45 -3.21 14.48 -5.23
CA TYR A 45 -3.10 15.21 -3.95
C TYR A 45 -3.57 14.42 -2.74
N THR A 46 -4.47 13.47 -2.94
CA THR A 46 -5.10 12.69 -1.87
C THR A 46 -4.47 11.31 -1.76
N ASN A 47 -4.82 10.41 -2.67
CA ASN A 47 -4.48 8.99 -2.57
C ASN A 47 -2.98 8.73 -2.79
N ASP A 48 -2.38 9.37 -3.82
CA ASP A 48 -0.99 9.11 -4.18
C ASP A 48 -0.04 9.67 -3.12
N ILE A 49 -0.27 10.89 -2.67
CA ILE A 49 0.52 11.49 -1.59
C ILE A 49 0.31 10.76 -0.27
N ASP A 50 -0.89 10.24 0.02
CA ASP A 50 -1.13 9.45 1.23
C ASP A 50 -0.45 8.07 1.17
N ALA A 51 -0.44 7.43 0.01
CA ALA A 51 0.33 6.20 -0.23
C ALA A 51 1.84 6.43 -0.02
N MET A 52 2.39 7.54 -0.55
CA MET A 52 3.78 7.95 -0.31
C MET A 52 4.04 8.22 1.18
N ARG A 53 3.10 8.88 1.87
CA ARG A 53 3.18 9.11 3.32
C ARG A 53 3.31 7.80 4.08
N GLN A 54 2.44 6.83 3.80
CA GLN A 54 2.45 5.53 4.46
C GLN A 54 3.74 4.76 4.16
N MET A 55 4.21 4.79 2.93
CA MET A 55 5.48 4.18 2.53
C MET A 55 6.65 4.75 3.33
N ILE A 56 6.81 6.07 3.36
CA ILE A 56 7.95 6.74 3.99
C ILE A 56 7.88 6.65 5.52
N SER A 57 6.69 6.92 6.13
CA SER A 57 6.58 7.04 7.58
C SER A 57 6.50 5.70 8.31
N GLN A 58 5.99 4.67 7.66
CA GLN A 58 5.68 3.39 8.33
C GLN A 58 6.36 2.21 7.64
N SER A 59 6.10 2.02 6.33
CA SER A 59 6.42 0.76 5.67
C SER A 59 7.91 0.56 5.47
N PHE A 60 8.62 1.56 4.96
CA PHE A 60 10.05 1.48 4.76
C PHE A 60 10.84 1.31 6.06
N PRO A 61 10.59 2.12 7.13
CA PRO A 61 11.24 1.91 8.40
C PRO A 61 10.90 0.57 9.05
N GLN A 62 9.64 0.14 9.00
CA GLN A 62 9.23 -1.14 9.57
C GLN A 62 9.88 -2.33 8.84
N LEU A 63 10.03 -2.24 7.52
CA LEU A 63 10.74 -3.25 6.74
C LEU A 63 12.20 -3.36 7.19
N LEU A 64 12.91 -2.23 7.34
CA LEU A 64 14.29 -2.20 7.82
C LEU A 64 14.41 -2.80 9.24
N ILE A 65 13.52 -2.40 10.16
CA ILE A 65 13.49 -2.95 11.52
C ILE A 65 13.27 -4.47 11.47
N SER A 66 12.33 -4.95 10.63
CA SER A 66 12.06 -6.39 10.50
C SER A 66 13.27 -7.16 9.98
N ILE A 67 13.95 -6.63 8.95
CA ILE A 67 15.16 -7.26 8.38
C ILE A 67 16.27 -7.33 9.43
N VAL A 68 16.57 -6.22 10.09
CA VAL A 68 17.63 -6.18 11.14
C VAL A 68 17.29 -7.14 12.29
N THR A 69 16.03 -7.14 12.72
CA THR A 69 15.57 -8.03 13.80
C THR A 69 15.69 -9.51 13.38
N ILE A 70 15.28 -9.87 12.17
CA ILE A 70 15.39 -11.24 11.66
C ILE A 70 16.86 -11.68 11.62
N ILE A 71 17.74 -10.85 11.06
CA ILE A 71 19.18 -11.15 11.00
C ILE A 71 19.74 -11.32 12.42
N THR A 72 19.39 -10.46 13.33
CA THR A 72 19.84 -10.52 14.74
C THR A 72 19.35 -11.79 15.42
N ILE A 73 18.05 -12.14 15.27
CA ILE A 73 17.49 -13.38 15.84
C ILE A 73 18.21 -14.60 15.27
N ILE A 74 18.41 -14.68 13.96
CA ILE A 74 19.12 -15.77 13.31
C ILE A 74 20.55 -15.88 13.84
N ALA A 75 21.28 -14.76 13.93
CA ALA A 75 22.64 -14.75 14.48
C ALA A 75 22.69 -15.25 15.92
N ILE A 76 21.76 -14.82 16.78
CA ILE A 76 21.64 -15.27 18.15
C ILE A 76 21.29 -16.77 18.23
N MET A 77 20.38 -17.25 17.37
CA MET A 77 20.02 -18.66 17.30
C MET A 77 21.23 -19.54 16.97
N PHE A 78 22.01 -19.19 15.93
CA PHE A 78 23.22 -19.91 15.56
C PHE A 78 24.31 -19.81 16.62
N TYR A 79 24.41 -18.71 17.32
CA TYR A 79 25.35 -18.55 18.43
C TYR A 79 25.07 -19.52 19.57
N TYR A 80 23.79 -19.69 19.95
CA TYR A 80 23.40 -20.53 21.09
C TYR A 80 23.18 -22.00 20.75
N SER A 81 22.59 -22.33 19.59
CA SER A 81 22.34 -23.73 19.18
C SER A 81 22.01 -23.86 17.70
N ILE A 82 22.90 -24.45 16.93
CA ILE A 82 22.66 -24.74 15.50
C ILE A 82 21.48 -25.72 15.32
N PRO A 83 21.39 -26.85 16.06
CA PRO A 83 20.27 -27.78 15.88
C PRO A 83 18.91 -27.15 16.14
N MET A 84 18.77 -26.33 17.18
CA MET A 84 17.51 -25.64 17.49
C MET A 84 17.19 -24.58 16.45
N ALA A 85 18.21 -23.85 15.95
CA ALA A 85 18.03 -22.89 14.87
C ALA A 85 17.48 -23.55 13.61
N LEU A 86 18.00 -24.73 13.23
CA LEU A 86 17.51 -25.49 12.06
C LEU A 86 16.04 -25.93 12.22
N VAL A 87 15.62 -26.35 13.43
CA VAL A 87 14.21 -26.71 13.69
C VAL A 87 13.30 -25.49 13.40
N ILE A 88 13.67 -24.28 13.86
CA ILE A 88 12.89 -23.09 13.63
C ILE A 88 12.91 -22.68 12.16
N LEU A 89 14.05 -22.76 11.48
CA LEU A 89 14.16 -22.39 10.06
C LEU A 89 13.34 -23.33 9.17
N ILE A 90 13.30 -24.62 9.47
CA ILE A 90 12.43 -25.60 8.77
C ILE A 90 10.97 -25.20 8.97
N GLY A 91 10.57 -24.91 10.21
CA GLY A 91 9.21 -24.46 10.51
C GLY A 91 8.85 -23.15 9.77
N ALA A 92 9.80 -22.22 9.69
CA ALA A 92 9.62 -20.98 8.94
C ALA A 92 9.46 -21.24 7.43
N ALA A 93 10.24 -22.14 6.84
CA ALA A 93 10.11 -22.53 5.43
C ALA A 93 8.71 -23.11 5.14
N ILE A 94 8.21 -23.96 6.04
CA ILE A 94 6.85 -24.50 5.96
C ILE A 94 5.80 -23.37 6.03
N SER A 95 5.95 -22.42 6.96
CA SER A 95 5.06 -21.27 7.07
C SER A 95 5.05 -20.40 5.82
N ILE A 96 6.21 -20.14 5.22
CA ILE A 96 6.34 -19.39 3.98
C ILE A 96 5.64 -20.09 2.82
N GLU A 97 5.82 -21.41 2.69
CA GLU A 97 5.18 -22.18 1.62
C GLU A 97 3.64 -22.22 1.77
N ILE A 98 3.14 -22.34 2.99
CA ILE A 98 1.70 -22.26 3.28
C ILE A 98 1.18 -20.85 2.93
N THR A 99 1.89 -19.79 3.34
CA THR A 99 1.52 -18.42 3.02
C THR A 99 1.48 -18.20 1.51
N ARG A 100 2.47 -18.72 0.78
CA ARG A 100 2.53 -18.59 -0.67
C ARG A 100 1.35 -19.27 -1.36
N LYS A 101 0.99 -20.48 -0.95
CA LYS A 101 -0.13 -21.25 -1.53
C LYS A 101 -1.48 -20.63 -1.21
N LEU A 102 -1.77 -20.39 0.07
CA LEU A 102 -3.06 -19.83 0.51
C LEU A 102 -3.21 -18.38 0.08
N GLY A 103 -2.15 -17.57 0.21
CA GLY A 103 -2.14 -16.19 -0.22
C GLY A 103 -2.32 -16.04 -1.74
N GLY A 104 -1.71 -16.90 -2.53
CA GLY A 104 -1.91 -16.93 -3.97
C GLY A 104 -3.35 -17.27 -4.38
N LEU A 105 -3.99 -18.22 -3.69
CA LEU A 105 -5.42 -18.50 -3.89
C LEU A 105 -6.30 -17.31 -3.49
N SER A 106 -6.04 -16.72 -2.34
CA SER A 106 -6.74 -15.51 -1.88
C SER A 106 -6.63 -14.38 -2.90
N ALA A 107 -5.44 -14.06 -3.38
CA ALA A 107 -5.21 -13.02 -4.37
C ALA A 107 -5.99 -13.27 -5.67
N LYS A 108 -6.00 -14.52 -6.16
CA LYS A 108 -6.77 -14.91 -7.35
C LYS A 108 -8.27 -14.60 -7.19
N TYR A 109 -8.84 -14.97 -6.06
CA TYR A 109 -10.28 -14.77 -5.83
C TYR A 109 -10.62 -13.31 -5.54
N PHE A 110 -9.71 -12.52 -4.93
CA PHE A 110 -9.89 -11.08 -4.82
C PHE A 110 -9.92 -10.36 -6.17
N ILE A 111 -9.11 -10.81 -7.15
CA ILE A 111 -9.17 -10.28 -8.52
C ILE A 111 -10.54 -10.58 -9.17
N LEU A 112 -11.09 -11.78 -8.94
CA LEU A 112 -12.43 -12.13 -9.44
C LEU A 112 -13.52 -11.29 -8.76
N GLN A 113 -13.43 -11.10 -7.44
CA GLN A 113 -14.32 -10.22 -6.70
C GLN A 113 -14.27 -8.78 -7.25
N GLN A 114 -13.06 -8.23 -7.49
CA GLN A 114 -12.91 -6.88 -8.02
C GLN A 114 -13.57 -6.72 -9.40
N LYS A 115 -13.45 -7.75 -10.26
CA LYS A 115 -14.14 -7.76 -11.56
C LYS A 115 -15.67 -7.78 -11.40
N ALA A 116 -16.17 -8.59 -10.47
CA ALA A 116 -17.61 -8.64 -10.20
C ALA A 116 -18.13 -7.32 -9.59
N THR A 117 -17.34 -6.68 -8.71
CA THR A 117 -17.64 -5.34 -8.19
C THR A 117 -17.77 -4.33 -9.32
N GLY A 118 -16.76 -4.22 -10.20
CA GLY A 118 -16.81 -3.28 -11.33
C GLY A 118 -17.99 -3.55 -12.29
N LYS A 119 -18.35 -4.83 -12.49
CA LYS A 119 -19.54 -5.17 -13.28
C LYS A 119 -20.85 -4.68 -12.62
N THR A 120 -20.98 -4.89 -11.32
CA THR A 120 -22.15 -4.45 -10.56
C THR A 120 -22.24 -2.92 -10.50
N GLU A 121 -21.11 -2.23 -10.32
CA GLU A 121 -21.03 -0.76 -10.39
C GLU A 121 -21.44 -0.24 -11.75
N GLY A 122 -20.99 -0.86 -12.85
CA GLY A 122 -21.41 -0.50 -14.21
C GLY A 122 -22.92 -0.68 -14.43
N VAL A 123 -23.52 -1.76 -13.94
CA VAL A 123 -24.97 -1.95 -13.98
C VAL A 123 -25.71 -0.87 -13.19
N ILE A 124 -25.21 -0.50 -12.00
CA ILE A 124 -25.80 0.58 -11.20
C ILE A 124 -25.71 1.91 -11.94
N GLU A 125 -24.57 2.25 -12.50
CA GLU A 125 -24.34 3.49 -13.24
C GLU A 125 -25.28 3.58 -14.46
N GLU A 126 -25.38 2.51 -15.25
CA GLU A 126 -26.28 2.44 -16.40
C GLU A 126 -27.76 2.68 -15.98
N MET A 127 -28.19 2.00 -14.90
CA MET A 127 -29.56 2.13 -14.40
C MET A 127 -29.85 3.50 -13.81
N VAL A 128 -28.91 4.10 -13.10
CA VAL A 128 -29.08 5.45 -12.53
C VAL A 128 -29.18 6.48 -13.66
N ASN A 129 -28.29 6.39 -14.65
CA ASN A 129 -28.32 7.28 -15.82
C ASN A 129 -29.58 7.07 -16.68
N GLY A 130 -30.00 5.81 -16.84
CA GLY A 130 -31.22 5.42 -17.57
C GLY A 130 -32.52 5.52 -16.79
N GLN A 131 -32.52 5.98 -15.54
CA GLN A 131 -33.68 5.91 -14.64
C GLN A 131 -34.96 6.55 -15.19
N LYS A 132 -34.87 7.64 -15.96
CA LYS A 132 -36.01 8.26 -16.62
C LYS A 132 -36.65 7.33 -17.64
N VAL A 133 -35.81 6.66 -18.44
CA VAL A 133 -36.25 5.71 -19.49
C VAL A 133 -36.91 4.50 -18.85
N ILE A 134 -36.27 3.92 -17.83
CA ILE A 134 -36.80 2.78 -17.07
C ILE A 134 -38.21 3.09 -16.55
N LYS A 135 -38.42 4.27 -15.95
CA LYS A 135 -39.73 4.68 -15.41
C LYS A 135 -40.78 4.96 -16.48
N VAL A 136 -40.40 5.64 -17.59
CA VAL A 136 -41.34 5.96 -18.68
C VAL A 136 -41.85 4.70 -19.36
N PHE A 137 -40.99 3.71 -19.56
CA PHE A 137 -41.35 2.45 -20.20
C PHE A 137 -41.78 1.33 -19.26
N ASN A 138 -41.84 1.62 -17.95
CA ASN A 138 -42.27 0.67 -16.91
C ASN A 138 -41.37 -0.60 -16.85
N HIS A 139 -40.04 -0.45 -17.08
CA HIS A 139 -39.05 -1.53 -17.09
C HIS A 139 -38.33 -1.73 -15.76
N GLN A 140 -38.97 -1.40 -14.62
CA GLN A 140 -38.35 -1.53 -13.30
C GLN A 140 -38.05 -2.99 -12.94
N ALA A 141 -38.94 -3.93 -13.30
CA ALA A 141 -38.74 -5.34 -13.00
C ALA A 141 -37.55 -5.94 -13.73
N GLU A 142 -37.36 -5.60 -15.01
CA GLU A 142 -36.21 -6.04 -15.80
C GLU A 142 -34.90 -5.43 -15.28
N ALA A 143 -34.93 -4.17 -14.85
CA ALA A 143 -33.78 -3.50 -14.25
C ALA A 143 -33.40 -4.17 -12.93
N GLU A 144 -34.38 -4.47 -12.05
CA GLU A 144 -34.17 -5.19 -10.80
C GLU A 144 -33.60 -6.59 -11.04
N GLU A 145 -34.12 -7.33 -12.02
CA GLU A 145 -33.61 -8.66 -12.37
C GLU A 145 -32.15 -8.59 -12.87
N ALA A 146 -31.80 -7.59 -13.69
CA ALA A 146 -30.44 -7.41 -14.17
C ALA A 146 -29.47 -7.06 -13.02
N PHE A 147 -29.90 -6.20 -12.10
CA PHE A 147 -29.14 -5.89 -10.89
C PHE A 147 -28.96 -7.14 -10.02
N ASN A 148 -30.03 -7.88 -9.75
CA ASN A 148 -29.99 -9.08 -8.91
C ASN A 148 -28.99 -10.11 -9.48
N ARG A 149 -28.98 -10.35 -10.80
CA ARG A 149 -27.99 -11.23 -11.43
C ARG A 149 -26.55 -10.77 -11.20
N ALA A 150 -26.27 -9.47 -11.36
CA ALA A 150 -24.93 -8.92 -11.12
C ALA A 150 -24.55 -9.00 -9.63
N ASN A 151 -25.48 -8.75 -8.73
CA ASN A 151 -25.29 -8.82 -7.28
C ASN A 151 -25.07 -10.26 -6.78
N ASP A 152 -25.78 -11.24 -7.36
CA ASP A 152 -25.55 -12.66 -7.03
C ASP A 152 -24.16 -13.12 -7.48
N GLU A 153 -23.70 -12.69 -8.65
CA GLU A 153 -22.33 -12.96 -9.13
C GLU A 153 -21.27 -12.31 -8.19
N LEU A 154 -21.52 -11.08 -7.74
CA LEU A 154 -20.68 -10.38 -6.77
C LEU A 154 -20.67 -11.10 -5.42
N PHE A 155 -21.85 -11.57 -4.94
CA PHE A 155 -21.96 -12.32 -3.70
C PHE A 155 -21.11 -13.61 -3.74
N GLU A 156 -21.24 -14.41 -4.79
CA GLU A 156 -20.46 -15.65 -4.94
C GLU A 156 -18.96 -15.39 -5.00
N ALA A 157 -18.54 -14.38 -5.78
CA ALA A 157 -17.13 -13.98 -5.87
C ALA A 157 -16.59 -13.49 -4.51
N SER A 158 -17.36 -12.63 -3.82
CA SER A 158 -17.00 -12.07 -2.52
C SER A 158 -16.96 -13.15 -1.42
N ASN A 159 -17.95 -14.04 -1.38
CA ASN A 159 -18.00 -15.13 -0.43
C ASN A 159 -16.77 -16.06 -0.58
N THR A 160 -16.43 -16.40 -1.83
CA THR A 160 -15.25 -17.23 -2.10
C THR A 160 -13.94 -16.52 -1.74
N ALA A 161 -13.77 -15.26 -2.12
CA ALA A 161 -12.58 -14.46 -1.79
C ALA A 161 -12.39 -14.33 -0.27
N ASN A 162 -13.46 -13.99 0.45
CA ASN A 162 -13.42 -13.85 1.91
C ASN A 162 -13.16 -15.18 2.61
N ARG A 163 -13.70 -16.28 2.10
CA ARG A 163 -13.43 -17.63 2.65
C ARG A 163 -11.93 -17.95 2.66
N TYR A 164 -11.22 -17.74 1.54
CA TYR A 164 -9.78 -18.00 1.46
C TYR A 164 -8.96 -17.00 2.27
N SER A 165 -9.35 -15.73 2.29
CA SER A 165 -8.67 -14.70 3.06
C SER A 165 -8.78 -14.95 4.57
N ASN A 166 -9.99 -15.24 5.06
CA ASN A 166 -10.24 -15.39 6.48
C ASN A 166 -9.66 -16.68 7.08
N ILE A 167 -9.37 -17.70 6.25
CA ILE A 167 -8.69 -18.92 6.70
C ILE A 167 -7.18 -18.71 6.85
N LEU A 168 -6.57 -17.79 6.12
CA LEU A 168 -5.12 -17.61 6.06
C LEU A 168 -4.51 -17.35 7.46
N MET A 169 -5.02 -16.35 8.18
CA MET A 169 -4.48 -15.98 9.50
C MET A 169 -4.64 -17.08 10.57
N PRO A 170 -5.81 -17.72 10.75
CA PRO A 170 -5.95 -18.86 11.66
C PRO A 170 -5.00 -20.01 11.31
N VAL A 171 -4.83 -20.34 10.03
CA VAL A 171 -3.90 -21.42 9.62
C VAL A 171 -2.47 -21.05 9.99
N LEU A 172 -2.01 -19.84 9.68
CA LEU A 172 -0.65 -19.39 10.03
C LEU A 172 -0.42 -19.38 11.54
N ASN A 173 -1.39 -18.93 12.33
CA ASN A 173 -1.28 -18.95 13.78
C ASN A 173 -1.17 -20.38 14.32
N ASN A 174 -1.97 -21.33 13.81
CA ASN A 174 -1.87 -22.72 14.21
C ASN A 174 -0.53 -23.35 13.80
N VAL A 175 -0.03 -23.06 12.61
CA VAL A 175 1.30 -23.51 12.17
C VAL A 175 2.38 -22.97 13.10
N ASN A 176 2.31 -21.71 13.51
CA ASN A 176 3.25 -21.12 14.48
C ASN A 176 3.17 -21.80 15.86
N TYR A 177 1.97 -22.14 16.33
CA TYR A 177 1.84 -22.94 17.55
C TYR A 177 2.43 -24.34 17.42
N LEU A 178 2.25 -25.01 16.26
CA LEU A 178 2.88 -26.29 16.00
C LEU A 178 4.41 -26.19 16.01
N ILE A 179 4.98 -25.17 15.35
CA ILE A 179 6.41 -24.91 15.39
C ILE A 179 6.90 -24.73 16.83
N TYR A 180 6.19 -23.96 17.63
CA TYR A 180 6.50 -23.76 19.05
C TYR A 180 6.52 -25.10 19.81
N VAL A 181 5.53 -25.97 19.60
CA VAL A 181 5.48 -27.29 20.19
C VAL A 181 6.65 -28.17 19.72
N PHE A 182 6.96 -28.17 18.42
CA PHE A 182 8.11 -28.90 17.89
C PHE A 182 9.43 -28.41 18.47
N VAL A 183 9.62 -27.13 18.65
CA VAL A 183 10.81 -26.54 19.31
C VAL A 183 10.90 -27.00 20.76
N ALA A 184 9.79 -27.02 21.50
CA ALA A 184 9.74 -27.48 22.89
C ALA A 184 10.08 -29.00 23.00
N VAL A 185 9.45 -29.82 22.16
CA VAL A 185 9.67 -31.28 22.14
C VAL A 185 11.10 -31.60 21.71
N ALA A 186 11.60 -30.97 20.62
CA ALA A 186 12.97 -31.20 20.17
C ALA A 186 14.00 -30.78 21.25
N GLY A 187 13.78 -29.62 21.89
CA GLY A 187 14.62 -29.18 23.00
C GLY A 187 14.60 -30.12 24.18
N GLY A 188 13.43 -30.68 24.55
CA GLY A 188 13.28 -31.69 25.61
C GLY A 188 14.04 -32.97 25.27
N ILE A 189 13.90 -33.48 24.04
CA ILE A 189 14.61 -34.67 23.55
C ILE A 189 16.12 -34.43 23.57
N PHE A 190 16.61 -33.30 23.07
CA PHE A 190 18.04 -32.97 23.07
C PHE A 190 18.65 -32.88 24.47
N ILE A 191 17.87 -32.44 25.48
CA ILE A 191 18.30 -32.42 26.86
C ILE A 191 18.35 -33.85 27.41
N GLN A 192 17.28 -34.66 27.20
CA GLN A 192 17.16 -36.00 27.72
C GLN A 192 18.23 -36.95 27.16
N GLU A 193 18.44 -36.93 25.86
CA GLU A 193 19.43 -37.77 25.16
C GLU A 193 20.85 -37.24 25.26
N LYS A 194 21.08 -36.17 26.01
CA LYS A 194 22.39 -35.48 26.17
C LYS A 194 23.08 -35.22 24.83
N PHE A 195 22.30 -34.80 23.84
CA PHE A 195 22.83 -34.45 22.52
C PHE A 195 23.90 -33.37 22.66
N ALA A 196 24.98 -33.46 21.86
CA ALA A 196 25.99 -32.44 21.80
C ALA A 196 25.37 -31.16 21.21
N ASN A 197 25.42 -30.05 21.94
CA ASN A 197 25.01 -28.76 21.41
C ASN A 197 26.10 -28.20 20.50
N PHE A 198 25.91 -28.33 19.20
CA PHE A 198 26.76 -27.65 18.24
C PHE A 198 26.43 -26.17 18.25
N SER A 199 27.26 -25.38 18.93
CA SER A 199 27.07 -23.94 19.11
C SER A 199 28.40 -23.22 19.21
N ILE A 200 28.38 -21.92 18.86
CA ILE A 200 29.55 -21.04 19.04
C ILE A 200 29.73 -20.71 20.53
N SER A 201 28.64 -20.71 21.30
CA SER A 201 28.65 -20.41 22.73
C SER A 201 29.29 -21.48 23.60
N GLY A 202 29.45 -22.72 23.09
CA GLY A 202 29.97 -23.86 23.85
C GLY A 202 29.05 -24.33 25.01
N LEU A 203 27.86 -23.78 25.14
CA LEU A 203 26.92 -24.13 26.20
C LEU A 203 26.26 -25.50 25.92
N PRO A 204 26.13 -26.40 26.93
CA PRO A 204 25.38 -27.64 26.74
C PRO A 204 23.87 -27.36 26.59
N PHE A 205 23.16 -28.33 26.02
CA PHE A 205 21.68 -28.27 26.02
C PHE A 205 21.18 -28.22 27.45
N SER A 206 20.38 -27.19 27.73
CA SER A 206 19.73 -26.99 29.02
C SER A 206 18.43 -26.21 28.84
N ILE A 207 17.59 -26.19 29.85
CA ILE A 207 16.38 -25.38 29.87
C ILE A 207 16.70 -23.90 29.60
N ALA A 208 17.84 -23.41 30.07
CA ALA A 208 18.29 -22.03 29.84
C ALA A 208 18.58 -21.71 28.36
N VAL A 209 18.87 -22.72 27.53
CA VAL A 209 19.00 -22.58 26.07
C VAL A 209 17.64 -22.71 25.39
N VAL A 210 16.83 -23.71 25.75
CA VAL A 210 15.57 -24.04 25.08
C VAL A 210 14.50 -22.96 25.29
N VAL A 211 14.34 -22.41 26.49
CA VAL A 211 13.30 -21.43 26.80
C VAL A 211 13.43 -20.13 25.96
N PRO A 212 14.61 -19.52 25.79
CA PRO A 212 14.79 -18.40 24.86
C PRO A 212 14.41 -18.74 23.41
N PHE A 213 14.71 -19.96 22.94
CA PHE A 213 14.33 -20.39 21.58
C PHE A 213 12.81 -20.43 21.36
N LEU A 214 12.02 -20.75 22.37
CA LEU A 214 10.56 -20.67 22.32
C LEU A 214 10.09 -19.21 22.10
N GLY A 215 10.72 -18.25 22.77
CA GLY A 215 10.46 -16.82 22.54
C GLY A 215 10.88 -16.36 21.15
N MET A 216 12.10 -16.74 20.74
CA MET A 216 12.65 -16.41 19.42
C MET A 216 11.82 -17.00 18.27
N SER A 217 11.28 -18.21 18.40
CA SER A 217 10.44 -18.82 17.38
C SER A 217 9.15 -17.99 17.12
N ARG A 218 8.50 -17.51 18.17
CA ARG A 218 7.32 -16.65 18.06
C ARG A 218 7.66 -15.29 17.44
N GLN A 219 8.74 -14.67 17.90
CA GLN A 219 9.17 -13.38 17.39
C GLN A 219 9.55 -13.48 15.90
N PHE A 220 10.29 -14.51 15.53
CA PHE A 220 10.69 -14.76 14.14
C PHE A 220 9.47 -14.93 13.21
N ALA A 221 8.50 -15.78 13.63
CA ALA A 221 7.26 -15.97 12.88
C ALA A 221 6.44 -14.68 12.75
N GLY A 222 6.35 -13.87 13.80
CA GLY A 222 5.68 -12.57 13.77
C GLY A 222 6.33 -11.59 12.80
N MET A 223 7.67 -11.55 12.72
CA MET A 223 8.40 -10.70 11.79
C MET A 223 8.15 -11.10 10.34
N ILE A 224 8.14 -12.41 10.02
CA ILE A 224 7.83 -12.89 8.65
C ILE A 224 6.43 -12.44 8.22
N GLN A 225 5.44 -12.53 9.10
CA GLN A 225 4.07 -12.11 8.78
C GLN A 225 3.95 -10.61 8.51
N GLN A 226 4.79 -9.79 9.12
CA GLN A 226 4.77 -8.34 8.94
C GLN A 226 5.42 -7.87 7.63
N ILE A 227 6.26 -8.68 6.98
CA ILE A 227 6.99 -8.27 5.77
C ILE A 227 6.05 -8.04 4.58
N SER A 228 5.14 -8.97 4.29
CA SER A 228 4.26 -8.88 3.11
C SER A 228 3.41 -7.62 3.06
N PRO A 229 2.73 -7.17 4.13
CA PRO A 229 2.00 -5.90 4.14
C PRO A 229 2.89 -4.70 3.89
N GLN A 230 4.15 -4.72 4.39
CA GLN A 230 5.09 -3.62 4.18
C GLN A 230 5.53 -3.53 2.72
N ILE A 231 5.82 -4.68 2.08
CA ILE A 231 6.16 -4.73 0.65
C ILE A 231 5.01 -4.16 -0.19
N ASN A 232 3.77 -4.59 0.06
CA ASN A 232 2.61 -4.10 -0.67
C ASN A 232 2.44 -2.58 -0.51
N SER A 233 2.58 -2.07 0.71
CA SER A 233 2.49 -0.62 0.96
C SER A 233 3.62 0.16 0.29
N ILE A 234 4.83 -0.41 0.20
CA ILE A 234 5.94 0.19 -0.54
C ILE A 234 5.63 0.23 -2.04
N VAL A 235 5.12 -0.87 -2.61
CA VAL A 235 4.74 -0.92 -4.03
C VAL A 235 3.66 0.12 -4.35
N MET A 236 2.63 0.25 -3.51
CA MET A 236 1.59 1.27 -3.66
C MET A 236 2.14 2.69 -3.54
N GLY A 237 3.07 2.90 -2.59
CA GLY A 237 3.73 4.20 -2.42
C GLY A 237 4.62 4.58 -3.60
N LEU A 238 5.32 3.61 -4.19
CA LEU A 238 6.13 3.82 -5.39
C LEU A 238 5.25 4.13 -6.61
N ALA A 239 4.15 3.39 -6.80
CA ALA A 239 3.19 3.67 -7.86
C ALA A 239 2.56 5.07 -7.72
N GLY A 240 2.24 5.49 -6.49
CA GLY A 240 1.79 6.86 -6.21
C GLY A 240 2.87 7.90 -6.52
N ALA A 241 4.12 7.61 -6.16
CA ALA A 241 5.24 8.49 -6.49
C ALA A 241 5.45 8.62 -8.00
N GLU A 242 5.40 7.50 -8.75
CA GLU A 242 5.50 7.49 -10.21
C GLU A 242 4.46 8.43 -10.84
N ARG A 243 3.18 8.31 -10.49
CA ARG A 243 2.12 9.20 -11.01
C ARG A 243 2.31 10.67 -10.64
N VAL A 244 2.78 10.95 -9.41
CA VAL A 244 3.08 12.31 -8.99
C VAL A 244 4.26 12.90 -9.77
N PHE A 245 5.29 12.12 -10.04
CA PHE A 245 6.43 12.55 -10.84
C PHE A 245 6.08 12.67 -12.33
N GLU A 246 5.25 11.79 -12.89
CA GLU A 246 4.72 11.92 -14.25
C GLU A 246 3.99 13.26 -14.45
N LEU A 247 3.21 13.69 -13.44
CA LEU A 247 2.57 15.00 -13.48
C LEU A 247 3.61 16.15 -13.42
N LEU A 248 4.67 16.02 -12.63
CA LEU A 248 5.74 17.01 -12.54
C LEU A 248 6.62 17.08 -13.79
N ASP A 249 6.69 16.01 -14.56
CA ASP A 249 7.44 15.90 -15.81
C ASP A 249 6.63 16.38 -17.03
N GLN A 250 5.34 16.72 -16.87
CA GLN A 250 4.54 17.32 -17.95
C GLN A 250 5.12 18.68 -18.36
N GLU A 251 5.14 18.94 -19.66
CA GLU A 251 5.65 20.20 -20.17
C GLU A 251 4.72 21.37 -19.79
N PRO A 252 5.26 22.43 -19.20
CA PRO A 252 4.47 23.62 -18.88
C PRO A 252 4.01 24.33 -20.17
N GLU A 253 2.93 25.10 -20.04
CA GLU A 253 2.45 25.94 -21.12
C GLU A 253 3.54 26.96 -21.51
N VAL A 254 3.81 27.03 -22.82
CA VAL A 254 4.74 28.00 -23.38
C VAL A 254 3.94 29.22 -23.87
N ASP A 255 4.23 30.36 -23.33
CA ASP A 255 3.65 31.64 -23.80
C ASP A 255 4.50 32.20 -24.95
N ASP A 256 4.09 31.87 -26.17
CA ASP A 256 4.69 32.45 -27.40
C ASP A 256 3.96 33.71 -27.86
N GLY A 257 3.10 34.27 -27.01
CA GLY A 257 2.33 35.49 -27.30
C GLY A 257 3.23 36.71 -27.47
N ILE A 258 3.02 37.43 -28.55
CA ILE A 258 3.71 38.72 -28.83
C ILE A 258 2.93 39.90 -28.30
N VAL A 259 1.70 39.71 -27.83
CA VAL A 259 0.82 40.76 -27.31
C VAL A 259 0.57 40.51 -25.83
N THR A 260 0.86 41.51 -25.01
CA THR A 260 0.69 41.41 -23.56
C THR A 260 -0.39 42.36 -23.05
N LEU A 261 -1.13 41.96 -22.01
CA LEU A 261 -2.08 42.83 -21.34
C LEU A 261 -1.35 43.60 -20.24
N VAL A 262 -1.39 44.92 -20.33
CA VAL A 262 -0.71 45.80 -19.38
C VAL A 262 -1.69 46.78 -18.71
N ASN A 263 -1.36 47.21 -17.48
CA ASN A 263 -2.08 48.32 -16.85
C ASN A 263 -1.86 49.61 -17.63
N ALA A 264 -2.91 50.36 -17.89
CA ALA A 264 -2.86 51.59 -18.63
C ALA A 264 -3.52 52.75 -17.87
N THR A 265 -3.06 53.96 -18.12
CA THR A 265 -3.74 55.19 -17.72
C THR A 265 -4.10 55.97 -18.96
N GLU A 266 -5.27 56.57 -18.95
CA GLU A 266 -5.71 57.47 -20.02
C GLU A 266 -5.20 58.89 -19.72
N LYS A 267 -4.35 59.42 -20.61
CA LYS A 267 -3.89 60.82 -20.59
C LYS A 267 -4.03 61.40 -22.00
N ASP A 268 -4.73 62.52 -22.10
CA ASP A 268 -4.95 63.25 -23.36
C ASP A 268 -5.63 62.41 -24.47
N GLY A 269 -6.46 61.45 -24.09
CA GLY A 269 -7.14 60.52 -25.02
C GLY A 269 -6.29 59.38 -25.55
N GLU A 270 -5.07 59.20 -25.03
CA GLU A 270 -4.19 58.05 -25.33
C GLU A 270 -3.99 57.15 -24.10
N LEU A 271 -4.01 55.83 -24.33
CA LEU A 271 -3.68 54.86 -23.32
C LEU A 271 -2.16 54.70 -23.21
N LYS A 272 -1.62 54.97 -22.02
CA LYS A 272 -0.19 54.79 -21.72
C LYS A 272 0.02 53.73 -20.67
N GLU A 273 0.97 52.85 -20.92
CA GLU A 273 1.39 51.80 -19.96
C GLU A 273 1.83 52.42 -18.63
N THR A 274 1.41 51.84 -17.53
CA THR A 274 1.79 52.20 -16.17
C THR A 274 2.10 50.99 -15.32
N ASN A 275 3.02 51.15 -14.35
CA ASN A 275 3.32 50.10 -13.35
C ASN A 275 2.37 50.19 -12.14
N GLU A 276 1.51 51.20 -12.08
CA GLU A 276 0.51 51.33 -11.04
C GLU A 276 -0.69 50.42 -11.37
N GLN A 277 -1.29 49.81 -10.37
CA GLN A 277 -2.49 49.02 -10.55
C GLN A 277 -3.67 49.96 -10.86
N THR A 278 -4.15 49.88 -12.11
CA THR A 278 -5.28 50.69 -12.58
C THR A 278 -6.43 49.75 -12.94
N GLU A 279 -7.65 50.29 -13.04
CA GLU A 279 -8.81 49.53 -13.52
C GLU A 279 -8.88 49.48 -15.07
N ILE A 280 -7.93 50.15 -15.74
CA ILE A 280 -7.84 50.25 -17.21
C ILE A 280 -6.75 49.29 -17.70
N TRP A 281 -7.09 48.42 -18.65
CA TRP A 281 -6.18 47.48 -19.27
C TRP A 281 -6.08 47.76 -20.77
N ALA A 282 -4.88 47.61 -21.30
CA ALA A 282 -4.63 47.77 -22.73
C ALA A 282 -3.74 46.63 -23.25
N TRP A 283 -3.92 46.27 -24.52
CA TRP A 283 -3.03 45.36 -25.22
C TRP A 283 -1.81 46.13 -25.74
N LYS A 284 -0.63 45.62 -25.44
CA LYS A 284 0.66 46.15 -25.90
C LYS A 284 1.28 45.19 -26.89
#